data_25f1e28f18e1486bb5843c30c7ed4e03
#
_entry.id   25f1e28f18e1486bb5843c30c7ed4e03
#
_cell.length_a   1.000
_cell.length_b   1.000
_cell.length_c   1.000
_cell.angle_alpha   90.00
_cell.angle_beta   90.00
_cell.angle_gamma   90.00
#
_symmetry.space_group_name_H-M   'P 1'
#
loop_
_entity.id
_entity.type
_entity.pdbx_description
1 polymer ?
#
loop_
_entity_poly.entity_id
_entity_poly.type
_entity_poly.pdbx_seq_one_letter_code
_entity_poly.pdbx_strand_id
1 'polypeptide(L)'
;IQGYAEGIQAGGMDTGGAAEVILAESDRMTELVDELLDISKIDMGRQPLALSEMDIRELLYDSIRAVEPTAAAGGIAIVPDFPETPVMVSCDDTRLRRAVTNILSNGVRYARSKLRLTCRPDKRNVIIRIQDDGDGIAEEDLPHIFDRFYMGRSGKSGIGLALTKEIIHLHKGTIRAYNGDSGAVFEISIPVSR
;
A
#
# COMPACT_ATOMS: atom_id res chain seq x y z
N ILE A 1 -11.62 -0.96 -21.70
CA ILE A 1 -10.75 -0.65 -22.85
C ILE A 1 -11.48 -0.89 -24.16
N GLN A 2 -11.92 -2.12 -24.48
CA GLN A 2 -12.50 -2.46 -25.79
C GLN A 2 -13.69 -1.57 -26.16
N GLY A 3 -14.68 -1.36 -25.27
CA GLY A 3 -15.84 -0.52 -25.56
C GLY A 3 -15.51 0.95 -25.83
N TYR A 4 -14.47 1.50 -25.18
CA TYR A 4 -13.98 2.86 -25.46
C TYR A 4 -13.29 2.93 -26.83
N ALA A 5 -12.48 1.94 -27.18
CA ALA A 5 -11.82 1.87 -28.49
C ALA A 5 -12.84 1.73 -29.64
N GLU A 6 -13.87 0.90 -29.46
CA GLU A 6 -14.98 0.75 -30.43
C GLU A 6 -15.81 2.03 -30.53
N GLY A 7 -16.05 2.75 -29.43
CA GLY A 7 -16.75 4.04 -29.42
C GLY A 7 -16.00 5.13 -30.16
N ILE A 8 -14.66 5.17 -30.08
CA ILE A 8 -13.79 6.05 -30.87
C ILE A 8 -13.90 5.71 -32.37
N GLN A 9 -13.79 4.42 -32.72
CA GLN A 9 -13.90 3.97 -34.11
C GLN A 9 -15.26 4.31 -34.74
N ALA A 10 -16.34 4.25 -33.99
CA ALA A 10 -17.67 4.60 -34.43
C ALA A 10 -17.92 6.10 -34.56
N GLY A 11 -16.98 6.96 -34.15
CA GLY A 11 -17.09 8.41 -34.17
C GLY A 11 -18.11 9.00 -33.18
N GLY A 12 -18.55 8.19 -32.20
CA GLY A 12 -19.57 8.55 -31.22
C GLY A 12 -19.03 9.04 -29.89
N MET A 13 -17.70 9.10 -29.70
CA MET A 13 -17.05 9.46 -28.44
C MET A 13 -15.96 10.50 -28.61
N ASP A 14 -15.79 11.38 -27.61
CA ASP A 14 -14.63 12.26 -27.54
C ASP A 14 -13.34 11.46 -27.49
N THR A 15 -12.48 11.63 -28.49
CA THR A 15 -11.24 10.86 -28.65
C THR A 15 -10.24 11.13 -27.55
N GLY A 16 -10.20 12.34 -26.97
CA GLY A 16 -9.28 12.73 -25.90
C GLY A 16 -9.63 12.02 -24.58
N GLY A 17 -10.86 12.17 -24.12
CA GLY A 17 -11.31 11.55 -22.87
C GLY A 17 -11.32 10.02 -22.93
N ALA A 18 -11.68 9.43 -24.07
CA ALA A 18 -11.65 7.99 -24.25
C ALA A 18 -10.21 7.42 -24.25
N ALA A 19 -9.24 8.14 -24.84
CA ALA A 19 -7.83 7.74 -24.83
C ALA A 19 -7.24 7.78 -23.43
N GLU A 20 -7.56 8.79 -22.62
CA GLU A 20 -7.13 8.88 -21.22
C GLU A 20 -7.64 7.69 -20.38
N VAL A 21 -8.91 7.29 -20.56
CA VAL A 21 -9.48 6.13 -19.87
C VAL A 21 -8.79 4.83 -20.30
N ILE A 22 -8.50 4.67 -21.61
CA ILE A 22 -7.79 3.50 -22.14
C ILE A 22 -6.38 3.42 -21.54
N LEU A 23 -5.65 4.54 -21.51
CA LEU A 23 -4.32 4.59 -20.92
C LEU A 23 -4.34 4.25 -19.44
N ALA A 24 -5.22 4.88 -18.66
CA ALA A 24 -5.35 4.61 -17.22
C ALA A 24 -5.68 3.13 -16.92
N GLU A 25 -6.54 2.51 -17.74
CA GLU A 25 -6.88 1.09 -17.55
C GLU A 25 -5.76 0.15 -18.02
N SER A 26 -4.97 0.54 -19.03
CA SER A 26 -3.78 -0.20 -19.46
C SER A 26 -2.69 -0.17 -18.38
N ASP A 27 -2.43 0.98 -17.80
CA ASP A 27 -1.48 1.13 -16.70
C ASP A 27 -1.91 0.27 -15.50
N ARG A 28 -3.20 0.30 -15.16
CA ARG A 28 -3.77 -0.54 -14.11
C ARG A 28 -3.60 -2.03 -14.39
N MET A 29 -3.82 -2.47 -15.62
CA MET A 29 -3.61 -3.88 -16.02
C MET A 29 -2.14 -4.27 -15.88
N THR A 30 -1.23 -3.39 -16.26
CA THR A 30 0.22 -3.61 -16.10
C THR A 30 0.59 -3.77 -14.62
N GLU A 31 0.11 -2.88 -13.75
CA GLU A 31 0.30 -2.99 -12.28
C GLU A 31 -0.20 -4.33 -11.73
N LEU A 32 -1.39 -4.78 -12.17
CA LEU A 32 -1.97 -6.07 -11.75
C LEU A 32 -1.12 -7.27 -12.17
N VAL A 33 -0.62 -7.25 -13.41
CA VAL A 33 0.27 -8.32 -13.92
C VAL A 33 1.57 -8.36 -13.12
N ASP A 34 2.17 -7.19 -12.83
CA ASP A 34 3.39 -7.10 -12.04
C ASP A 34 3.17 -7.59 -10.60
N GLU A 35 2.05 -7.23 -9.96
CA GLU A 35 1.67 -7.73 -8.64
C GLU A 35 1.53 -9.26 -8.62
N LEU A 36 0.89 -9.85 -9.65
CA LEU A 36 0.74 -11.29 -9.78
C LEU A 36 2.08 -12.00 -9.99
N LEU A 37 2.94 -11.45 -10.84
CA LEU A 37 4.28 -11.99 -11.07
C LEU A 37 5.12 -11.95 -9.80
N ASP A 38 5.02 -10.90 -9.01
CA ASP A 38 5.75 -10.78 -7.75
C ASP A 38 5.27 -11.80 -6.70
N ILE A 39 3.96 -11.97 -6.55
CA ILE A 39 3.42 -13.04 -5.69
C ILE A 39 3.92 -14.42 -6.17
N SER A 40 3.86 -14.69 -7.47
CA SER A 40 4.32 -15.96 -8.03
C SER A 40 5.82 -16.21 -7.76
N LYS A 41 6.66 -15.18 -7.88
CA LYS A 41 8.10 -15.28 -7.57
C LYS A 41 8.36 -15.53 -6.09
N ILE A 42 7.57 -14.91 -5.21
CA ILE A 42 7.64 -15.12 -3.76
C ILE A 42 7.25 -16.56 -3.42
N ASP A 43 6.13 -17.06 -3.95
CA ASP A 43 5.65 -18.44 -3.72
C ASP A 43 6.68 -19.51 -4.16
N MET A 44 7.41 -19.22 -5.23
CA MET A 44 8.45 -20.14 -5.71
C MET A 44 9.76 -20.06 -4.90
N GLY A 45 9.87 -19.16 -3.91
CA GLY A 45 11.10 -18.95 -3.14
C GLY A 45 12.30 -18.50 -3.99
N ARG A 46 12.06 -17.99 -5.20
CA ARG A 46 13.11 -17.74 -6.21
C ARG A 46 13.84 -16.42 -6.06
N GLN A 47 13.42 -15.55 -5.16
CA GLN A 47 14.07 -14.26 -4.96
C GLN A 47 14.35 -14.02 -3.47
N PRO A 48 15.60 -14.25 -3.03
CA PRO A 48 16.02 -13.86 -1.68
C PRO A 48 15.87 -12.34 -1.53
N LEU A 49 15.64 -11.89 -0.30
CA LEU A 49 15.63 -10.46 0.02
C LEU A 49 17.03 -9.87 -0.16
N ALA A 50 17.14 -8.72 -0.78
CA ALA A 50 18.35 -7.90 -0.83
C ALA A 50 18.42 -7.05 0.45
N LEU A 51 18.76 -7.69 1.58
CA LEU A 51 18.77 -7.03 2.88
C LEU A 51 19.93 -6.03 3.00
N SER A 52 19.62 -4.82 3.45
CA SER A 52 20.57 -3.79 3.84
C SER A 52 20.13 -3.11 5.14
N GLU A 53 21.13 -2.63 5.91
CA GLU A 53 20.87 -1.82 7.11
C GLU A 53 20.45 -0.42 6.69
N MET A 54 19.30 0.05 7.21
CA MET A 54 18.83 1.40 6.95
C MET A 54 17.97 1.95 8.09
N ASP A 55 17.86 3.26 8.14
CA ASP A 55 16.92 3.93 9.02
C ASP A 55 15.51 3.85 8.43
N ILE A 56 14.62 3.11 9.09
CA ILE A 56 13.25 2.92 8.61
C ILE A 56 12.48 4.23 8.41
N ARG A 57 12.86 5.30 9.13
CA ARG A 57 12.22 6.61 9.00
C ARG A 57 12.43 7.21 7.61
N GLU A 58 13.61 7.01 7.00
CA GLU A 58 13.90 7.46 5.64
C GLU A 58 12.98 6.78 4.63
N LEU A 59 12.83 5.45 4.72
CA LEU A 59 11.89 4.69 3.90
C LEU A 59 10.45 5.20 4.06
N LEU A 60 10.04 5.49 5.29
CA LEU A 60 8.69 5.99 5.57
C LEU A 60 8.48 7.40 4.99
N TYR A 61 9.46 8.30 5.09
CA TYR A 61 9.37 9.62 4.46
C TYR A 61 9.32 9.54 2.94
N ASP A 62 10.11 8.65 2.33
CA ASP A 62 10.07 8.44 0.88
C ASP A 62 8.73 7.87 0.43
N SER A 63 8.15 6.95 1.22
CA SER A 63 6.82 6.40 0.93
C SER A 63 5.72 7.47 1.04
N ILE A 64 5.83 8.41 1.99
CA ILE A 64 4.95 9.57 2.09
C ILE A 64 5.06 10.43 0.83
N ARG A 65 6.29 10.80 0.41
CA ARG A 65 6.51 11.61 -0.79
C ARG A 65 5.89 10.99 -2.04
N ALA A 66 5.92 9.66 -2.15
CA ALA A 66 5.35 8.96 -3.29
C ALA A 66 3.81 9.11 -3.39
N VAL A 67 3.10 9.25 -2.26
CA VAL A 67 1.63 9.38 -2.24
C VAL A 67 1.16 10.82 -2.03
N GLU A 68 2.05 11.74 -1.68
CA GLU A 68 1.73 13.15 -1.35
C GLU A 68 0.97 13.88 -2.46
N PRO A 69 1.32 13.73 -3.78
CA PRO A 69 0.57 14.38 -4.84
C PRO A 69 -0.90 13.93 -4.87
N THR A 70 -1.16 12.64 -4.69
CA THR A 70 -2.51 12.08 -4.67
C THR A 70 -3.27 12.53 -3.41
N ALA A 71 -2.60 12.55 -2.26
CA ALA A 71 -3.17 13.02 -1.00
C ALA A 71 -3.55 14.50 -1.10
N ALA A 72 -2.66 15.35 -1.63
CA ALA A 72 -2.91 16.78 -1.83
C ALA A 72 -4.09 17.03 -2.77
N ALA A 73 -4.18 16.30 -3.89
CA ALA A 73 -5.30 16.39 -4.82
C ALA A 73 -6.64 15.99 -4.16
N GLY A 74 -6.61 15.03 -3.23
CA GLY A 74 -7.79 14.61 -2.44
C GLY A 74 -8.05 15.45 -1.19
N GLY A 75 -7.24 16.46 -0.88
CA GLY A 75 -7.36 17.24 0.35
C GLY A 75 -7.02 16.49 1.64
N ILE A 76 -6.25 15.40 1.54
CA ILE A 76 -5.87 14.55 2.66
C ILE A 76 -4.54 15.01 3.26
N ALA A 77 -4.54 15.35 4.55
CA ALA A 77 -3.34 15.69 5.29
C ALA A 77 -2.63 14.44 5.80
N ILE A 78 -1.38 14.22 5.39
CA ILE A 78 -0.54 13.14 5.94
C ILE A 78 0.24 13.70 7.13
N VAL A 79 0.12 13.05 8.28
CA VAL A 79 0.73 13.49 9.55
C VAL A 79 1.71 12.41 10.03
N PRO A 80 3.02 12.56 9.73
CA PRO A 80 4.05 11.69 10.28
C PRO A 80 4.30 12.00 11.76
N ASP A 81 4.53 10.95 12.54
CA ASP A 81 4.91 11.04 13.94
C ASP A 81 5.97 9.96 14.22
N PHE A 82 7.24 10.33 14.05
CA PHE A 82 8.40 9.45 14.15
C PHE A 82 9.31 9.86 15.30
N PRO A 83 10.11 8.94 15.88
CA PRO A 83 11.10 9.30 16.88
C PRO A 83 12.20 10.19 16.27
N GLU A 84 12.85 11.00 17.09
CA GLU A 84 13.98 11.84 16.64
C GLU A 84 15.22 11.00 16.33
N THR A 85 15.42 9.90 17.07
CA THR A 85 16.56 9.01 16.89
C THR A 85 16.35 8.02 15.74
N PRO A 86 17.42 7.68 14.98
CA PRO A 86 17.35 6.64 13.96
C PRO A 86 16.84 5.31 14.49
N VAL A 87 16.05 4.60 13.68
CA VAL A 87 15.57 3.27 13.97
C VAL A 87 16.07 2.33 12.88
N MET A 88 17.17 1.64 13.18
CA MET A 88 17.85 0.78 12.21
C MET A 88 17.13 -0.56 12.04
N VAL A 89 16.90 -0.95 10.80
CA VAL A 89 16.32 -2.23 10.40
C VAL A 89 17.13 -2.84 9.27
N SER A 90 17.19 -4.18 9.23
CA SER A 90 17.73 -4.91 8.09
C SER A 90 16.58 -5.29 7.17
N CYS A 91 16.47 -4.65 6.01
CA CYS A 91 15.35 -4.86 5.10
C CYS A 91 15.74 -4.76 3.63
N ASP A 92 14.89 -5.29 2.77
CA ASP A 92 14.89 -5.01 1.34
C ASP A 92 14.08 -3.72 1.11
N ASP A 93 14.80 -2.62 0.90
CA ASP A 93 14.24 -1.28 0.77
C ASP A 93 13.13 -1.23 -0.29
N THR A 94 13.40 -1.76 -1.46
CA THR A 94 12.47 -1.71 -2.60
C THR A 94 11.15 -2.39 -2.28
N ARG A 95 11.21 -3.59 -1.72
CA ARG A 95 10.02 -4.36 -1.39
C ARG A 95 9.27 -3.78 -0.20
N LEU A 96 9.99 -3.39 0.85
CA LEU A 96 9.35 -2.84 2.03
C LEU A 96 8.70 -1.48 1.73
N ARG A 97 9.35 -0.62 0.93
CA ARG A 97 8.79 0.63 0.44
C ARG A 97 7.50 0.39 -0.33
N ARG A 98 7.48 -0.60 -1.23
CA ARG A 98 6.27 -0.99 -1.97
C ARG A 98 5.13 -1.38 -1.03
N ALA A 99 5.41 -2.20 -0.02
CA ALA A 99 4.42 -2.60 0.98
C ALA A 99 3.83 -1.40 1.74
N VAL A 100 4.69 -0.49 2.21
CA VAL A 100 4.26 0.72 2.93
C VAL A 100 3.47 1.67 2.01
N THR A 101 3.96 1.92 0.79
CA THR A 101 3.28 2.79 -0.19
C THR A 101 1.90 2.25 -0.55
N ASN A 102 1.74 0.93 -0.67
CA ASN A 102 0.44 0.33 -0.94
C ASN A 102 -0.57 0.60 0.20
N ILE A 103 -0.14 0.47 1.46
CA ILE A 103 -1.02 0.79 2.60
C ILE A 103 -1.32 2.30 2.65
N LEU A 104 -0.32 3.16 2.42
CA LEU A 104 -0.52 4.61 2.38
C LEU A 104 -1.50 5.01 1.27
N SER A 105 -1.38 4.42 0.07
CA SER A 105 -2.32 4.66 -1.05
C SER A 105 -3.75 4.25 -0.70
N ASN A 106 -3.91 3.13 -0.01
CA ASN A 106 -5.21 2.73 0.52
C ASN A 106 -5.72 3.74 1.56
N GLY A 107 -4.87 4.13 2.52
CA GLY A 107 -5.22 5.13 3.52
C GLY A 107 -5.66 6.47 2.90
N VAL A 108 -4.91 6.99 1.92
CA VAL A 108 -5.29 8.21 1.18
C VAL A 108 -6.64 8.06 0.48
N ARG A 109 -6.93 6.89 -0.07
CA ARG A 109 -8.18 6.63 -0.80
C ARG A 109 -9.40 6.61 0.11
N TYR A 110 -9.26 6.10 1.35
CA TYR A 110 -10.38 5.90 2.27
C TYR A 110 -10.48 6.96 3.35
N ALA A 111 -9.42 7.76 3.57
CA ALA A 111 -9.44 8.87 4.49
C ALA A 111 -10.49 9.93 4.08
N ARG A 112 -11.05 10.61 5.07
CA ARG A 112 -11.90 11.79 4.87
C ARG A 112 -11.10 13.08 4.78
N SER A 113 -10.08 13.21 5.63
CA SER A 113 -9.26 14.42 5.71
C SER A 113 -7.81 14.15 6.18
N LYS A 114 -7.55 13.02 6.85
CA LYS A 114 -6.30 12.83 7.56
C LYS A 114 -5.82 11.38 7.53
N LEU A 115 -4.53 11.23 7.28
CA LEU A 115 -3.80 9.97 7.40
C LEU A 115 -2.65 10.16 8.38
N ARG A 116 -2.64 9.43 9.50
CA ARG A 116 -1.57 9.44 10.49
C ARG A 116 -0.62 8.28 10.25
N LEU A 117 0.67 8.56 10.22
CA LEU A 117 1.71 7.54 10.13
C LEU A 117 2.62 7.65 11.35
N THR A 118 2.63 6.62 12.20
CA THR A 118 3.48 6.57 13.39
C THR A 118 4.55 5.48 13.25
N CYS A 119 5.72 5.74 13.82
CA CYS A 119 6.81 4.79 13.91
C CYS A 119 7.31 4.77 15.35
N ARG A 120 7.32 3.61 16.00
CA ARG A 120 7.75 3.46 17.40
C ARG A 120 8.59 2.21 17.59
N PRO A 121 9.81 2.32 18.12
CA PRO A 121 10.54 1.14 18.56
C PRO A 121 9.81 0.46 19.72
N ASP A 122 9.71 -0.87 19.69
CA ASP A 122 9.16 -1.72 20.74
C ASP A 122 10.05 -2.95 20.95
N LYS A 123 10.88 -2.95 21.99
CA LYS A 123 11.81 -4.02 22.37
C LYS A 123 12.74 -4.44 21.24
N ARG A 124 12.35 -5.45 20.46
CA ARG A 124 13.12 -6.02 19.34
C ARG A 124 12.51 -5.71 17.98
N ASN A 125 11.45 -4.94 17.94
CA ASN A 125 10.72 -4.60 16.73
C ASN A 125 10.58 -3.09 16.60
N VAL A 126 10.25 -2.64 15.42
CA VAL A 126 9.65 -1.35 15.15
C VAL A 126 8.18 -1.57 14.79
N ILE A 127 7.31 -0.79 15.42
CA ILE A 127 5.88 -0.79 15.12
C ILE A 127 5.57 0.42 14.27
N ILE A 128 5.04 0.18 13.08
CA ILE A 128 4.58 1.20 12.14
C ILE A 128 3.07 1.11 12.08
N ARG A 129 2.36 2.22 12.34
CA ARG A 129 0.91 2.30 12.21
C ARG A 129 0.53 3.35 11.21
N ILE A 130 -0.37 2.98 10.32
CA ILE A 130 -0.99 3.84 9.32
C ILE A 130 -2.49 3.85 9.64
N GLN A 131 -3.00 5.01 10.03
CA GLN A 131 -4.39 5.20 10.45
C GLN A 131 -5.05 6.29 9.63
N ASP A 132 -6.16 5.98 8.99
CA ASP A 132 -7.04 6.95 8.35
C ASP A 132 -8.15 7.43 9.31
N ASP A 133 -8.90 8.44 8.88
CA ASP A 133 -10.09 8.97 9.53
C ASP A 133 -11.37 8.67 8.74
N GLY A 134 -11.36 7.59 7.96
CA GLY A 134 -12.48 7.14 7.14
C GLY A 134 -13.54 6.36 7.90
N ASP A 135 -14.33 5.58 7.16
CA ASP A 135 -15.43 4.77 7.73
C ASP A 135 -14.94 3.47 8.39
N GLY A 136 -13.64 3.19 8.30
CA GLY A 136 -13.08 1.92 8.75
C GLY A 136 -13.34 0.78 7.77
N ILE A 137 -13.09 -0.45 8.24
CA ILE A 137 -13.26 -1.69 7.49
C ILE A 137 -14.47 -2.41 8.05
N ALA A 138 -15.37 -2.90 7.21
CA ALA A 138 -16.50 -3.70 7.68
C ALA A 138 -16.01 -4.94 8.46
N GLU A 139 -16.67 -5.28 9.55
CA GLU A 139 -16.24 -6.39 10.41
C GLU A 139 -16.16 -7.72 9.64
N GLU A 140 -17.04 -7.91 8.68
CA GLU A 140 -17.06 -9.06 7.76
C GLU A 140 -15.84 -9.12 6.83
N ASP A 141 -15.27 -7.94 6.47
CA ASP A 141 -14.12 -7.84 5.56
C ASP A 141 -12.78 -8.03 6.30
N LEU A 142 -12.69 -7.63 7.58
CA LEU A 142 -11.45 -7.65 8.37
C LEU A 142 -10.66 -8.97 8.29
N PRO A 143 -11.28 -10.16 8.40
CA PRO A 143 -10.57 -11.42 8.30
C PRO A 143 -9.97 -11.68 6.92
N HIS A 144 -10.52 -11.05 5.87
CA HIS A 144 -10.26 -11.37 4.47
C HIS A 144 -9.46 -10.33 3.70
N ILE A 145 -9.24 -9.13 4.24
CA ILE A 145 -8.58 -8.03 3.50
C ILE A 145 -7.17 -8.35 3.00
N PHE A 146 -6.51 -9.34 3.59
CA PHE A 146 -5.20 -9.84 3.16
C PHE A 146 -5.28 -11.09 2.29
N ASP A 147 -6.48 -11.59 1.98
CA ASP A 147 -6.66 -12.73 1.10
C ASP A 147 -6.47 -12.29 -0.36
N ARG A 148 -5.87 -13.17 -1.17
CA ARG A 148 -5.62 -12.88 -2.59
C ARG A 148 -6.95 -12.75 -3.33
N PHE A 149 -7.05 -11.71 -4.17
CA PHE A 149 -8.24 -11.39 -4.96
C PHE A 149 -9.48 -10.99 -4.14
N TYR A 150 -9.32 -10.80 -2.83
CA TYR A 150 -10.40 -10.28 -2.03
C TYR A 150 -10.58 -8.78 -2.30
N MET A 151 -11.75 -8.42 -2.75
CA MET A 151 -12.16 -7.04 -2.99
C MET A 151 -13.36 -6.75 -2.11
N GLY A 152 -13.16 -6.08 -0.97
CA GLY A 152 -14.26 -5.49 -0.22
C GLY A 152 -15.06 -4.51 -1.09
N ARG A 153 -16.07 -3.86 -0.52
CA ARG A 153 -17.06 -3.03 -1.26
C ARG A 153 -16.49 -2.00 -2.25
N SER A 154 -15.20 -1.66 -2.17
CA SER A 154 -14.57 -0.64 -3.02
C SER A 154 -13.10 -0.97 -3.39
N GLY A 155 -12.68 -2.22 -3.33
CA GLY A 155 -11.33 -2.66 -3.67
C GLY A 155 -10.99 -2.52 -5.16
N LYS A 156 -9.71 -2.26 -5.48
CA LYS A 156 -9.23 -2.13 -6.88
C LYS A 156 -8.82 -3.46 -7.49
N SER A 157 -8.00 -4.25 -6.80
CA SER A 157 -7.37 -5.45 -7.35
C SER A 157 -7.46 -6.68 -6.44
N GLY A 158 -7.54 -6.46 -5.14
CA GLY A 158 -7.48 -7.54 -4.16
C GLY A 158 -6.11 -8.24 -4.07
N ILE A 159 -5.07 -7.69 -4.70
CA ILE A 159 -3.72 -8.28 -4.74
C ILE A 159 -2.77 -7.49 -3.84
N GLY A 160 -2.88 -6.18 -3.81
CA GLY A 160 -1.92 -5.30 -3.13
C GLY A 160 -1.73 -5.60 -1.64
N LEU A 161 -2.81 -5.77 -0.86
CA LEU A 161 -2.70 -6.10 0.56
C LEU A 161 -2.18 -7.53 0.79
N ALA A 162 -2.54 -8.48 -0.07
CA ALA A 162 -1.98 -9.83 -0.04
C ALA A 162 -0.47 -9.80 -0.28
N LEU A 163 -0.01 -9.09 -1.31
CA LEU A 163 1.42 -8.89 -1.59
C LEU A 163 2.11 -8.17 -0.42
N THR A 164 1.49 -7.15 0.16
CA THR A 164 2.01 -6.46 1.34
C THR A 164 2.25 -7.43 2.49
N LYS A 165 1.29 -8.30 2.80
CA LYS A 165 1.42 -9.32 3.85
C LYS A 165 2.59 -10.27 3.57
N GLU A 166 2.74 -10.75 2.35
CA GLU A 166 3.86 -11.62 1.96
C GLU A 166 5.22 -10.90 2.11
N ILE A 167 5.34 -9.65 1.66
CA ILE A 167 6.56 -8.86 1.83
C ILE A 167 6.92 -8.72 3.30
N ILE A 168 5.96 -8.37 4.16
CA ILE A 168 6.19 -8.23 5.61
C ILE A 168 6.62 -9.56 6.23
N HIS A 169 5.99 -10.68 5.85
CA HIS A 169 6.38 -12.02 6.32
C HIS A 169 7.80 -12.41 5.89
N LEU A 170 8.21 -12.09 4.66
CA LEU A 170 9.58 -12.29 4.20
C LEU A 170 10.59 -11.54 5.09
N HIS A 171 10.24 -10.37 5.60
CA HIS A 171 11.04 -9.59 6.55
C HIS A 171 10.93 -10.11 8.00
N LYS A 172 10.33 -11.28 8.22
CA LYS A 172 10.07 -11.87 9.55
C LYS A 172 9.20 -10.96 10.43
N GLY A 173 8.43 -10.09 9.80
CA GLY A 173 7.48 -9.18 10.42
C GLY A 173 6.08 -9.75 10.47
N THR A 174 5.18 -8.97 11.05
CA THR A 174 3.74 -9.25 11.08
C THR A 174 2.97 -8.00 10.65
N ILE A 175 1.81 -8.21 10.04
CA ILE A 175 0.86 -7.15 9.71
C ILE A 175 -0.52 -7.54 10.20
N ARG A 176 -1.25 -6.57 10.70
CA ARG A 176 -2.67 -6.70 11.06
C ARG A 176 -3.43 -5.42 10.72
N ALA A 177 -4.73 -5.53 10.57
CA ALA A 177 -5.63 -4.40 10.43
C ALA A 177 -6.79 -4.51 11.42
N TYR A 178 -7.27 -3.38 11.87
CA TYR A 178 -8.39 -3.26 12.79
C TYR A 178 -8.99 -1.85 12.69
N ASN A 179 -10.19 -1.67 13.22
CA ASN A 179 -10.79 -0.35 13.35
C ASN A 179 -10.29 0.32 14.64
N GLY A 180 -9.81 1.56 14.51
CA GLY A 180 -9.44 2.43 15.61
C GLY A 180 -10.61 3.28 16.11
N ASP A 181 -10.31 4.29 16.94
CA ASP A 181 -11.31 5.27 17.39
C ASP A 181 -11.89 6.07 16.22
N SER A 182 -11.14 6.20 15.13
CA SER A 182 -11.56 6.81 13.87
C SER A 182 -10.87 6.08 12.73
N GLY A 183 -11.65 5.49 11.82
CA GLY A 183 -11.16 4.85 10.60
C GLY A 183 -10.39 3.54 10.81
N ALA A 184 -9.73 3.08 9.76
CA ALA A 184 -8.95 1.87 9.77
C ALA A 184 -7.51 2.10 10.24
N VAL A 185 -6.94 1.09 10.89
CA VAL A 185 -5.54 1.05 11.33
C VAL A 185 -4.87 -0.17 10.71
N PHE A 186 -3.79 0.06 9.98
CA PHE A 186 -2.85 -0.98 9.59
C PHE A 186 -1.61 -0.89 10.47
N GLU A 187 -1.28 -1.99 11.13
CA GLU A 187 -0.12 -2.08 12.01
C GLU A 187 0.86 -3.12 11.49
N ILE A 188 2.09 -2.68 11.25
CA ILE A 188 3.22 -3.50 10.82
C ILE A 188 4.21 -3.58 11.97
N SER A 189 4.73 -4.78 12.23
CA SER A 189 5.83 -5.02 13.16
C SER A 189 6.99 -5.65 12.41
N ILE A 190 8.17 -5.03 12.44
CA ILE A 190 9.39 -5.52 11.78
C ILE A 190 10.51 -5.62 12.81
N PRO A 191 11.32 -6.70 12.81
CA PRO A 191 12.48 -6.81 13.68
C PRO A 191 13.49 -5.68 13.45
N VAL A 192 13.99 -5.07 14.53
CA VAL A 192 15.10 -4.10 14.45
C VAL A 192 16.43 -4.83 14.32
N SER A 193 17.39 -4.19 13.67
CA SER A 193 18.79 -4.64 13.65
C SER A 193 19.39 -4.56 15.06
N ARG A 194 20.22 -5.55 15.39
CA ARG A 194 20.94 -5.60 16.65
C ARG A 194 22.27 -4.89 16.53
#